data_78d44e8dd62584fa62ed8ce4799bc617
#
_entry.id   78d44e8dd62584fa62ed8ce4799bc617
#
_cell.length_a   1.000
_cell.length_b   1.000
_cell.length_c   1.000
_cell.angle_alpha   90.00
_cell.angle_beta   90.00
_cell.angle_gamma   90.00
#
_symmetry.space_group_name_H-M   'P 1'
#
loop_
_entity.id
_entity.type
_entity.pdbx_description
1 polymer ?
#
loop_
_entity_poly.entity_id
_entity_poly.type
_entity_poly.pdbx_seq_one_letter_code
_entity_poly.pdbx_strand_id
1 'polypeptide(L)'
;LQQHSWLNFGLLFMAGTFAWTFAEYCVHRFVYHTKTTNKAWLKIQHMGHGIHHQFPKDPTRLAMPPLPAVLLGSLFFGLFWLLMRSYALAFFPGFFFGYVLYISLHYAEHRVKSPIYGPYKRLWKYHALHHYKYPETKAFGVSTILWDWVFGTLPSKNEKVS
;
A
#
# COMPACT_ATOMS: atom_id res chain seq x y z
N LEU A 1 28.56 18.16 5.00
CA LEU A 1 27.38 17.53 5.59
C LEU A 1 26.56 18.63 6.28
N GLN A 2 25.48 19.10 5.63
CA GLN A 2 24.53 20.00 6.29
C GLN A 2 23.99 19.28 7.53
N GLN A 3 24.13 19.90 8.69
CA GLN A 3 23.51 19.39 9.93
C GLN A 3 22.01 19.55 9.79
N HIS A 4 21.34 18.48 9.39
CA HIS A 4 19.88 18.45 9.46
C HIS A 4 19.48 18.44 10.94
N SER A 5 18.66 19.40 11.36
CA SER A 5 18.11 19.39 12.71
C SER A 5 17.25 18.14 12.92
N TRP A 6 17.16 17.64 14.15
CA TRP A 6 16.29 16.52 14.48
C TRP A 6 14.82 16.76 14.06
N LEU A 7 14.41 18.03 14.08
CA LEU A 7 13.08 18.42 13.58
C LEU A 7 12.93 18.15 12.08
N ASN A 8 13.93 18.55 11.27
CA ASN A 8 13.90 18.31 9.82
C ASN A 8 13.92 16.80 9.50
N PHE A 9 14.69 16.02 10.26
CA PHE A 9 14.67 14.56 10.12
C PHE A 9 13.26 14.00 10.41
N GLY A 10 12.64 14.41 11.53
CA GLY A 10 11.30 13.99 11.91
C GLY A 10 10.24 14.37 10.86
N LEU A 11 10.27 15.60 10.34
CA LEU A 11 9.35 16.05 9.30
C LEU A 11 9.50 15.26 8.00
N LEU A 12 10.74 15.01 7.57
CA LEU A 12 11.01 14.19 6.37
C LEU A 12 10.59 12.74 6.55
N PHE A 13 10.82 12.16 7.73
CA PHE A 13 10.35 10.81 8.05
C PHE A 13 8.82 10.73 7.97
N MET A 14 8.11 11.66 8.58
CA MET A 14 6.63 11.72 8.52
C MET A 14 6.13 11.93 7.08
N ALA A 15 6.78 12.81 6.32
CA ALA A 15 6.46 13.03 4.91
C ALA A 15 6.69 11.75 4.08
N GLY A 16 7.77 11.00 4.33
CA GLY A 16 8.02 9.71 3.71
C GLY A 16 6.96 8.68 4.05
N THR A 17 6.57 8.58 5.33
CA THR A 17 5.49 7.69 5.78
C THR A 17 4.16 8.01 5.08
N PHE A 18 3.84 9.29 4.97
CA PHE A 18 2.64 9.74 4.25
C PHE A 18 2.74 9.46 2.75
N ALA A 19 3.90 9.69 2.13
CA ALA A 19 4.13 9.43 0.71
C ALA A 19 3.98 7.94 0.36
N TRP A 20 4.31 7.04 1.29
CA TRP A 20 4.02 5.60 1.10
C TRP A 20 2.53 5.36 0.88
N THR A 21 1.64 5.97 1.62
CA THR A 21 0.19 5.74 1.48
C THR A 21 -0.32 6.07 0.08
N PHE A 22 0.28 7.08 -0.56
CA PHE A 22 -0.01 7.42 -1.95
C PHE A 22 0.59 6.43 -2.93
N ALA A 23 1.84 6.03 -2.71
CA ALA A 23 2.51 5.03 -3.54
C ALA A 23 1.77 3.67 -3.48
N GLU A 24 1.35 3.23 -2.29
CA GLU A 24 0.51 2.06 -2.07
C GLU A 24 -0.75 2.10 -2.94
N TYR A 25 -1.52 3.19 -2.85
CA TYR A 25 -2.73 3.37 -3.64
C TYR A 25 -2.46 3.32 -5.15
N CYS A 26 -1.41 4.03 -5.61
CA CYS A 26 -1.04 4.06 -7.02
C CYS A 26 -0.61 2.68 -7.54
N VAL A 27 0.23 1.98 -6.80
CA VAL A 27 0.68 0.63 -7.16
C VAL A 27 -0.50 -0.33 -7.16
N HIS A 28 -1.34 -0.31 -6.12
CA HIS A 28 -2.50 -1.18 -6.02
C HIS A 28 -3.45 -0.97 -7.20
N ARG A 29 -3.85 0.28 -7.47
CA ARG A 29 -4.79 0.63 -8.52
C ARG A 29 -4.20 0.49 -9.94
N PHE A 30 -3.06 1.13 -10.18
CA PHE A 30 -2.56 1.33 -11.55
C PHE A 30 -1.55 0.27 -12.00
N VAL A 31 -0.90 -0.43 -11.07
CA VAL A 31 -0.01 -1.54 -11.41
C VAL A 31 -0.78 -2.86 -11.34
N TYR A 32 -1.46 -3.14 -10.23
CA TYR A 32 -2.06 -4.46 -10.01
C TYR A 32 -3.46 -4.63 -10.60
N HIS A 33 -4.29 -3.58 -10.64
CA HIS A 33 -5.68 -3.66 -11.10
C HIS A 33 -5.96 -2.92 -12.43
N THR A 34 -4.91 -2.52 -13.15
CA THR A 34 -5.07 -1.95 -14.50
C THR A 34 -5.42 -3.04 -15.51
N LYS A 35 -6.48 -2.83 -16.29
CA LYS A 35 -6.82 -3.72 -17.41
C LYS A 35 -5.76 -3.66 -18.50
N THR A 36 -5.23 -4.81 -18.89
CA THR A 36 -4.20 -4.91 -19.92
C THR A 36 -4.32 -6.22 -20.69
N THR A 37 -3.88 -6.21 -21.93
CA THR A 37 -3.71 -7.42 -22.75
C THR A 37 -2.25 -7.87 -22.86
N ASN A 38 -1.33 -7.08 -22.29
CA ASN A 38 0.10 -7.40 -22.32
C ASN A 38 0.41 -8.58 -21.37
N LYS A 39 0.87 -9.69 -21.95
CA LYS A 39 1.15 -10.94 -21.22
C LYS A 39 2.20 -10.78 -20.11
N ALA A 40 3.24 -9.95 -20.33
CA ALA A 40 4.26 -9.72 -19.31
C ALA A 40 3.67 -8.93 -18.12
N TRP A 41 2.83 -7.94 -18.40
CA TRP A 41 2.15 -7.15 -17.36
C TRP A 41 1.14 -8.00 -16.57
N LEU A 42 0.35 -8.83 -17.26
CA LEU A 42 -0.55 -9.80 -16.59
C LEU A 42 0.20 -10.72 -15.64
N LYS A 43 1.41 -11.18 -16.04
CA LYS A 43 2.25 -12.00 -15.16
C LYS A 43 2.72 -11.23 -13.93
N ILE A 44 3.10 -9.95 -14.07
CA ILE A 44 3.48 -9.08 -12.94
C ILE A 44 2.29 -8.89 -12.00
N GLN A 45 1.10 -8.57 -12.53
CA GLN A 45 -0.12 -8.42 -11.75
C GLN A 45 -0.47 -9.71 -10.99
N HIS A 46 -0.44 -10.84 -11.69
CA HIS A 46 -0.74 -12.13 -11.08
C HIS A 46 0.25 -12.49 -9.95
N MET A 47 1.55 -12.38 -10.22
CA MET A 47 2.58 -12.73 -9.23
C MET A 47 2.65 -11.73 -8.06
N GLY A 48 2.44 -10.44 -8.33
CA GLY A 48 2.54 -9.39 -7.31
C GLY A 48 1.33 -9.29 -6.42
N HIS A 49 0.12 -9.60 -6.94
CA HIS A 49 -1.12 -9.39 -6.20
C HIS A 49 -2.26 -10.38 -6.53
N GLY A 50 -2.31 -10.89 -7.77
CA GLY A 50 -3.38 -11.79 -8.21
C GLY A 50 -3.43 -13.09 -7.43
N ILE A 51 -2.28 -13.66 -7.07
CA ILE A 51 -2.21 -14.87 -6.22
C ILE A 51 -2.81 -14.59 -4.84
N HIS A 52 -2.58 -13.39 -4.29
CA HIS A 52 -3.16 -12.98 -3.03
C HIS A 52 -4.71 -12.90 -3.12
N HIS A 53 -5.26 -12.36 -4.21
CA HIS A 53 -6.72 -12.34 -4.44
C HIS A 53 -7.32 -13.75 -4.55
N GLN A 54 -6.58 -14.70 -5.13
CA GLN A 54 -7.03 -16.10 -5.21
C GLN A 54 -6.98 -16.82 -3.86
N PHE A 55 -6.00 -16.48 -3.00
CA PHE A 55 -5.79 -17.11 -1.71
C PHE A 55 -5.64 -16.08 -0.58
N PRO A 56 -6.69 -15.26 -0.30
CA PRO A 56 -6.58 -14.11 0.61
C PRO A 56 -6.32 -14.50 2.07
N LYS A 57 -6.57 -15.75 2.45
CA LYS A 57 -6.32 -16.26 3.80
C LYS A 57 -4.97 -16.96 3.97
N ASP A 58 -4.19 -17.11 2.89
CA ASP A 58 -2.86 -17.73 2.96
C ASP A 58 -1.83 -16.71 3.49
N PRO A 59 -1.26 -16.91 4.70
CA PRO A 59 -0.34 -15.94 5.31
C PRO A 59 0.96 -15.77 4.51
N THR A 60 1.33 -16.74 3.68
CA THR A 60 2.55 -16.69 2.86
C THR A 60 2.39 -15.82 1.61
N ARG A 61 1.17 -15.35 1.32
CA ARG A 61 0.80 -14.57 0.15
C ARG A 61 0.43 -13.11 0.46
N LEU A 62 0.53 -12.71 1.73
CA LEU A 62 0.12 -11.38 2.20
C LEU A 62 1.23 -10.33 2.10
N ALA A 63 2.48 -10.75 1.95
CA ALA A 63 3.62 -9.86 1.83
C ALA A 63 4.47 -10.23 0.61
N MET A 64 5.12 -9.22 0.04
CA MET A 64 6.08 -9.43 -1.05
C MET A 64 7.26 -10.26 -0.55
N PRO A 65 7.74 -11.26 -1.32
CA PRO A 65 8.96 -11.99 -0.99
C PRO A 65 10.17 -11.07 -0.80
N PRO A 66 11.15 -11.44 0.05
CA PRO A 66 12.26 -10.54 0.43
C PRO A 66 13.05 -9.99 -0.74
N LEU A 67 13.38 -10.81 -1.74
CA LEU A 67 14.21 -10.38 -2.87
C LEU A 67 13.52 -9.30 -3.72
N PRO A 68 12.29 -9.46 -4.23
CA PRO A 68 11.55 -8.38 -4.87
C PRO A 68 11.39 -7.14 -4.00
N ALA A 69 11.16 -7.30 -2.69
CA ALA A 69 11.01 -6.17 -1.77
C ALA A 69 12.31 -5.34 -1.67
N VAL A 70 13.46 -5.99 -1.57
CA VAL A 70 14.77 -5.32 -1.54
C VAL A 70 15.05 -4.61 -2.87
N LEU A 71 14.79 -5.27 -4.00
CA LEU A 71 15.01 -4.67 -5.33
C LEU A 71 14.13 -3.43 -5.53
N LEU A 72 12.85 -3.52 -5.20
CA LEU A 72 11.92 -2.41 -5.32
C LEU A 72 12.26 -1.28 -4.33
N GLY A 73 12.61 -1.62 -3.09
CA GLY A 73 13.08 -0.66 -2.09
C GLY A 73 14.33 0.08 -2.54
N SER A 74 15.31 -0.63 -3.11
CA SER A 74 16.52 -0.03 -3.68
C SER A 74 16.23 0.92 -4.85
N LEU A 75 15.25 0.57 -5.69
CA LEU A 75 14.79 1.44 -6.78
C LEU A 75 14.16 2.73 -6.24
N PHE A 76 13.28 2.64 -5.26
CA PHE A 76 12.70 3.83 -4.61
C PHE A 76 13.75 4.68 -3.91
N PHE A 77 14.68 4.06 -3.18
CA PHE A 77 15.78 4.79 -2.56
C PHE A 77 16.62 5.54 -3.59
N GLY A 78 17.00 4.87 -4.69
CA GLY A 78 17.73 5.49 -5.80
C GLY A 78 17.00 6.67 -6.42
N LEU A 79 15.68 6.52 -6.64
CA LEU A 79 14.83 7.60 -7.14
C LEU A 79 14.81 8.80 -6.18
N PHE A 80 14.59 8.57 -4.88
CA PHE A 80 14.60 9.65 -3.89
C PHE A 80 15.99 10.29 -3.76
N TRP A 81 17.06 9.50 -3.85
CA TRP A 81 18.41 10.02 -3.87
C TRP A 81 18.68 10.96 -5.05
N LEU A 82 18.19 10.60 -6.24
CA LEU A 82 18.31 11.44 -7.43
C LEU A 82 17.53 12.76 -7.28
N LEU A 83 16.33 12.70 -6.70
CA LEU A 83 15.43 13.85 -6.58
C LEU A 83 15.79 14.78 -5.42
N MET A 84 16.21 14.25 -4.28
CA MET A 84 16.36 15.03 -3.05
C MET A 84 17.71 14.87 -2.33
N ARG A 85 18.65 14.14 -2.93
CA ARG A 85 20.02 13.96 -2.42
C ARG A 85 20.04 13.49 -0.96
N SER A 86 20.78 14.18 -0.10
CA SER A 86 20.94 13.82 1.32
C SER A 86 19.63 13.79 2.12
N TYR A 87 18.57 14.47 1.69
CA TYR A 87 17.26 14.41 2.33
C TYR A 87 16.61 13.03 2.20
N ALA A 88 16.98 12.27 1.18
CA ALA A 88 16.52 10.88 1.01
C ALA A 88 16.88 10.00 2.20
N LEU A 89 17.98 10.27 2.91
CA LEU A 89 18.41 9.53 4.10
C LEU A 89 17.43 9.63 5.29
N ALA A 90 16.63 10.69 5.33
CA ALA A 90 15.59 10.87 6.33
C ALA A 90 14.20 10.48 5.79
N PHE A 91 13.93 10.77 4.52
CA PHE A 91 12.65 10.52 3.87
C PHE A 91 12.41 9.03 3.61
N PHE A 92 13.39 8.31 3.06
CA PHE A 92 13.25 6.90 2.71
C PHE A 92 12.99 5.98 3.91
N PRO A 93 13.64 6.11 5.08
CA PRO A 93 13.26 5.35 6.27
C PRO A 93 11.78 5.54 6.65
N GLY A 94 11.24 6.75 6.54
CA GLY A 94 9.81 7.02 6.75
C GLY A 94 8.94 6.33 5.68
N PHE A 95 9.33 6.41 4.42
CA PHE A 95 8.63 5.72 3.33
C PHE A 95 8.62 4.19 3.54
N PHE A 96 9.76 3.62 3.93
CA PHE A 96 9.85 2.20 4.25
C PHE A 96 9.05 1.82 5.49
N PHE A 97 9.03 2.68 6.51
CA PHE A 97 8.17 2.49 7.69
C PHE A 97 6.68 2.47 7.29
N GLY A 98 6.26 3.33 6.38
CA GLY A 98 4.91 3.28 5.78
C GLY A 98 4.61 1.93 5.13
N TYR A 99 5.57 1.35 4.39
CA TYR A 99 5.46 0.00 3.85
C TYR A 99 5.27 -1.06 4.96
N VAL A 100 6.04 -0.98 6.03
CA VAL A 100 5.92 -1.91 7.16
C VAL A 100 4.55 -1.80 7.83
N LEU A 101 4.04 -0.58 8.01
CA LEU A 101 2.67 -0.37 8.51
C LEU A 101 1.62 -0.98 7.57
N TYR A 102 1.77 -0.76 6.26
CA TYR A 102 0.88 -1.33 5.24
C TYR A 102 0.83 -2.85 5.33
N ILE A 103 1.96 -3.57 5.28
CA ILE A 103 1.96 -5.04 5.32
C ILE A 103 1.41 -5.56 6.64
N SER A 104 1.63 -4.84 7.76
CA SER A 104 1.11 -5.21 9.07
C SER A 104 -0.41 -5.07 9.14
N LEU A 105 -0.97 -3.96 8.62
CA LEU A 105 -2.41 -3.74 8.52
C LEU A 105 -3.05 -4.75 7.57
N HIS A 106 -2.48 -4.95 6.39
CA HIS A 106 -2.96 -5.91 5.39
C HIS A 106 -3.00 -7.33 5.95
N TYR A 107 -1.95 -7.74 6.67
CA TYR A 107 -1.96 -9.02 7.38
C TYR A 107 -3.08 -9.08 8.42
N ALA A 108 -3.27 -8.02 9.21
CA ALA A 108 -4.30 -7.96 10.21
C ALA A 108 -5.71 -8.02 9.59
N GLU A 109 -5.96 -7.34 8.47
CA GLU A 109 -7.24 -7.34 7.75
C GLU A 109 -7.67 -8.74 7.30
N HIS A 110 -6.71 -9.61 6.97
CA HIS A 110 -6.99 -10.98 6.56
C HIS A 110 -7.01 -12.00 7.69
N ARG A 111 -6.31 -11.74 8.80
CA ARG A 111 -6.06 -12.73 9.86
C ARG A 111 -6.69 -12.37 11.19
N VAL A 112 -6.99 -11.12 11.43
CA VAL A 112 -7.53 -10.65 12.70
C VAL A 112 -8.99 -10.25 12.52
N LYS A 113 -9.82 -10.57 13.52
CA LYS A 113 -11.24 -10.15 13.51
C LYS A 113 -11.34 -8.63 13.41
N SER A 114 -12.25 -8.15 12.55
CA SER A 114 -12.49 -6.72 12.38
C SER A 114 -12.76 -6.02 13.72
N PRO A 115 -12.16 -4.86 13.96
CA PRO A 115 -12.49 -4.03 15.12
C PRO A 115 -13.99 -3.70 15.15
N ILE A 116 -14.59 -3.68 16.34
CA ILE A 116 -16.03 -3.38 16.50
C ILE A 116 -16.29 -1.89 16.28
N TYR A 117 -15.32 -1.02 16.65
CA TYR A 117 -15.42 0.44 16.61
C TYR A 117 -14.21 1.09 15.97
N GLY A 118 -14.35 2.38 15.63
CA GLY A 118 -13.26 3.24 15.21
C GLY A 118 -13.00 3.27 13.70
N PRO A 119 -12.00 4.04 13.26
CA PRO A 119 -11.67 4.23 11.86
C PRO A 119 -11.19 2.93 11.19
N TYR A 120 -10.50 2.07 11.92
CA TYR A 120 -9.99 0.78 11.41
C TYR A 120 -11.10 -0.17 10.95
N LYS A 121 -12.29 -0.12 11.55
CA LYS A 121 -13.45 -0.91 11.08
C LYS A 121 -13.76 -0.65 9.60
N ARG A 122 -13.55 0.57 9.12
CA ARG A 122 -13.77 0.93 7.71
C ARG A 122 -12.72 0.31 6.81
N LEU A 123 -11.45 0.26 7.23
CA LEU A 123 -10.38 -0.37 6.46
C LEU A 123 -10.69 -1.85 6.25
N TRP A 124 -10.97 -2.61 7.31
CA TRP A 124 -11.39 -4.02 7.20
C TRP A 124 -12.57 -4.23 6.27
N LYS A 125 -13.60 -3.41 6.40
CA LYS A 125 -14.78 -3.48 5.55
C LYS A 125 -14.45 -3.21 4.09
N TYR A 126 -13.72 -2.14 3.82
CA TYR A 126 -13.43 -1.73 2.44
C TYR A 126 -12.45 -2.68 1.78
N HIS A 127 -11.46 -3.17 2.50
CA HIS A 127 -10.57 -4.21 2.00
C HIS A 127 -11.32 -5.52 1.67
N ALA A 128 -12.25 -5.94 2.51
CA ALA A 128 -13.13 -7.07 2.20
C ALA A 128 -14.04 -6.79 0.98
N LEU A 129 -14.59 -5.58 0.83
CA LEU A 129 -15.33 -5.20 -0.37
C LEU A 129 -14.47 -5.20 -1.62
N HIS A 130 -13.20 -4.78 -1.51
CA HIS A 130 -12.24 -4.88 -2.60
C HIS A 130 -12.05 -6.32 -3.04
N HIS A 131 -11.74 -7.24 -2.13
CA HIS A 131 -11.52 -8.66 -2.45
C HIS A 131 -12.74 -9.37 -3.04
N TYR A 132 -13.92 -9.14 -2.48
CA TYR A 132 -15.09 -9.99 -2.77
C TYR A 132 -16.14 -9.35 -3.66
N LYS A 133 -16.10 -8.02 -3.85
CA LYS A 133 -17.15 -7.32 -4.62
C LYS A 133 -16.60 -6.39 -5.70
N TYR A 134 -15.52 -5.66 -5.43
CA TYR A 134 -15.02 -4.60 -6.30
C TYR A 134 -13.52 -4.68 -6.60
N PRO A 135 -12.95 -5.85 -6.93
CA PRO A 135 -11.49 -5.98 -7.06
C PRO A 135 -10.89 -5.02 -8.09
N GLU A 136 -11.65 -4.69 -9.16
CA GLU A 136 -11.14 -3.89 -10.28
C GLU A 136 -11.48 -2.38 -10.19
N THR A 137 -12.31 -1.96 -9.22
CA THR A 137 -12.92 -0.62 -9.35
C THR A 137 -12.90 0.22 -8.09
N LYS A 138 -12.82 -0.35 -6.89
CA LYS A 138 -12.97 0.39 -5.63
C LYS A 138 -12.09 -0.14 -4.50
N ALA A 139 -11.87 0.73 -3.51
CA ALA A 139 -11.22 0.41 -2.24
C ALA A 139 -9.78 -0.12 -2.40
N PHE A 140 -8.95 0.64 -3.09
CA PHE A 140 -7.55 0.29 -3.32
C PHE A 140 -6.63 0.65 -2.14
N GLY A 141 -7.06 1.56 -1.25
CA GLY A 141 -6.29 1.93 -0.05
C GLY A 141 -6.44 0.90 1.06
N VAL A 142 -5.33 0.31 1.49
CA VAL A 142 -5.23 -0.64 2.61
C VAL A 142 -4.91 0.12 3.90
N SER A 143 -3.84 0.93 3.91
CA SER A 143 -3.44 1.68 5.12
C SER A 143 -4.34 2.89 5.41
N THR A 144 -4.99 3.45 4.39
CA THR A 144 -5.88 4.61 4.53
C THR A 144 -6.91 4.68 3.42
N ILE A 145 -8.10 5.19 3.75
CA ILE A 145 -9.17 5.45 2.78
C ILE A 145 -9.03 6.81 2.08
N LEU A 146 -8.00 7.59 2.42
CA LEU A 146 -7.82 8.97 1.94
C LEU A 146 -7.81 9.06 0.42
N TRP A 147 -6.99 8.23 -0.23
CA TRP A 147 -6.80 8.28 -1.67
C TRP A 147 -8.00 7.73 -2.44
N ASP A 148 -8.72 6.74 -1.88
CA ASP A 148 -10.02 6.31 -2.43
C ASP A 148 -11.04 7.44 -2.40
N TRP A 149 -11.03 8.25 -1.34
CA TRP A 149 -11.89 9.44 -1.25
C TRP A 149 -11.48 10.50 -2.26
N VAL A 150 -10.18 10.81 -2.36
CA VAL A 150 -9.66 11.82 -3.31
C VAL A 150 -9.95 11.45 -4.76
N PHE A 151 -9.79 10.18 -5.12
CA PHE A 151 -9.94 9.70 -6.50
C PHE A 151 -11.31 9.09 -6.81
N GLY A 152 -12.28 9.19 -5.89
CA GLY A 152 -13.66 8.74 -6.12
C GLY A 152 -13.84 7.22 -6.19
N THR A 153 -12.90 6.44 -5.65
CA THR A 153 -12.96 4.96 -5.60
C THR A 153 -13.44 4.42 -4.26
N LEU A 154 -13.95 5.30 -3.38
CA LEU A 154 -14.47 4.90 -2.07
C LEU A 154 -15.82 4.18 -2.21
N PRO A 155 -16.00 2.97 -1.63
CA PRO A 155 -17.29 2.32 -1.56
C PRO A 155 -18.32 3.10 -0.73
N SER A 156 -19.61 2.91 -1.00
CA SER A 156 -20.67 3.52 -0.19
C SER A 156 -20.64 3.00 1.26
N LYS A 157 -20.97 3.87 2.22
CA LYS A 157 -21.02 3.51 3.64
C LYS A 157 -22.01 2.36 3.95
N ASN A 158 -23.07 2.25 3.16
CA ASN A 158 -24.15 1.28 3.36
C ASN A 158 -23.91 -0.06 2.63
N GLU A 159 -22.84 -0.16 1.83
CA GLU A 159 -22.54 -1.41 1.14
C GLU A 159 -22.18 -2.52 2.15
N LYS A 160 -22.72 -3.71 1.89
CA LYS A 160 -22.42 -4.93 2.67
C LYS A 160 -21.44 -5.79 1.90
N VAL A 161 -20.59 -6.47 2.63
CA VAL A 161 -19.82 -7.61 2.13
C VAL A 161 -20.80 -8.75 2.03
N SER A 162 -21.09 -9.21 0.84
CA SER A 162 -21.99 -10.36 0.57
C SER A 162 -21.30 -11.67 0.90
#